data_a3953f4842dd803c49c3df6c94dce6f4
#
_entry.id   a3953f4842dd803c49c3df6c94dce6f4
#
_cell.length_a   1.000
_cell.length_b   1.000
_cell.length_c   1.000
_cell.angle_alpha   90.00
_cell.angle_beta   90.00
_cell.angle_gamma   90.00
#
_symmetry.space_group_name_H-M   'P 1'
#
loop_
_entity.id
_entity.type
_entity.pdbx_description
1 polymer ?
#
loop_
_entity_poly.entity_id
_entity_poly.type
_entity_poly.pdbx_seq_one_letter_code
_entity_poly.pdbx_strand_id
1 'polypeptide(L)'
;MMTSPKVIFNCKFTHAFNRREEKYTPKQIEGLKKKIVRKFDYFSNEDKRVMNLFDYYTGELNKNEGMNLVIEDGSYATKEEIEKRKKRFVKYAENSNLWQCVISFNNDYLNENISLQELEQELIKNVLPRFFRKMGFKDKKYMAYNLSFHTDTDNLHAHVSFIEKKPNYILSNNKLAYRRKGKLTQEEI
;
A
#
# COMPACT_ATOMS: atom_id res chain seq x y z
N MET A 1 -17.24 3.91 -28.59
CA MET A 1 -16.48 2.88 -27.88
C MET A 1 -16.15 3.40 -26.50
N MET A 2 -16.59 2.74 -25.44
CA MET A 2 -16.12 3.09 -24.09
C MET A 2 -14.65 2.69 -23.98
N THR A 3 -13.77 3.66 -23.82
CA THR A 3 -12.36 3.37 -23.55
C THR A 3 -12.24 2.81 -22.15
N SER A 4 -11.58 1.67 -22.01
CA SER A 4 -11.23 1.10 -20.69
C SER A 4 -10.50 2.14 -19.84
N PRO A 5 -10.77 2.24 -18.52
CA PRO A 5 -10.05 3.20 -17.68
C PRO A 5 -8.55 2.89 -17.68
N LYS A 6 -7.73 3.93 -17.81
CA LYS A 6 -6.26 3.82 -17.88
C LYS A 6 -5.62 3.33 -16.58
N VAL A 7 -6.24 3.67 -15.45
CA VAL A 7 -5.82 3.26 -14.11
C VAL A 7 -7.07 2.91 -13.29
N ILE A 8 -7.02 1.78 -12.59
CA ILE A 8 -8.07 1.35 -11.66
C ILE A 8 -7.49 1.36 -10.25
N PHE A 9 -8.18 2.04 -9.34
CA PHE A 9 -7.83 2.06 -7.92
C PHE A 9 -8.91 1.36 -7.09
N ASN A 10 -8.49 0.36 -6.32
CA ASN A 10 -9.35 -0.36 -5.38
C ASN A 10 -8.69 -0.39 -4.00
N CYS A 11 -9.42 -0.01 -2.97
CA CYS A 11 -8.88 0.03 -1.62
C CYS A 11 -9.84 -0.62 -0.62
N LYS A 12 -9.31 -1.54 0.16
CA LYS A 12 -9.97 -2.19 1.30
C LYS A 12 -9.32 -1.75 2.59
N PHE A 13 -10.04 -1.86 3.68
CA PHE A 13 -9.49 -1.54 5.00
C PHE A 13 -9.86 -2.60 6.04
N THR A 14 -9.03 -2.69 7.07
CA THR A 14 -9.27 -3.44 8.30
C THR A 14 -9.35 -2.44 9.43
N HIS A 15 -10.39 -2.50 10.24
CA HIS A 15 -10.56 -1.61 11.39
C HIS A 15 -9.46 -1.80 12.43
N ALA A 16 -9.16 -0.73 13.16
CA ALA A 16 -8.29 -0.79 14.32
C ALA A 16 -8.79 -1.82 15.34
N PHE A 17 -7.88 -2.58 15.94
CA PHE A 17 -8.25 -3.65 16.88
C PHE A 17 -8.94 -3.11 18.15
N ASN A 18 -8.55 -1.90 18.60
CA ASN A 18 -9.10 -1.23 19.78
C ASN A 18 -10.25 -0.26 19.43
N ARG A 19 -11.01 -0.54 18.36
CA ARG A 19 -12.15 0.29 17.98
C ARG A 19 -13.25 0.25 19.06
N ARG A 20 -13.71 1.43 19.51
CA ARG A 20 -14.71 1.52 20.58
C ARG A 20 -16.08 0.90 20.23
N GLU A 21 -16.46 0.96 18.95
CA GLU A 21 -17.78 0.52 18.46
C GLU A 21 -17.84 -0.98 18.17
N GLU A 22 -16.70 -1.61 17.92
CA GLU A 22 -16.60 -3.05 17.64
C GLU A 22 -15.54 -3.65 18.55
N LYS A 23 -15.96 -4.51 19.46
CA LYS A 23 -15.03 -5.27 20.30
C LYS A 23 -14.72 -6.59 19.60
N TYR A 24 -13.54 -6.67 19.01
CA TYR A 24 -13.03 -7.96 18.52
C TYR A 24 -12.73 -8.90 19.68
N THR A 25 -13.13 -10.15 19.52
CA THR A 25 -12.70 -11.22 20.45
C THR A 25 -11.18 -11.47 20.29
N PRO A 26 -10.49 -12.01 21.31
CA PRO A 26 -9.07 -12.37 21.19
C PRO A 26 -8.75 -13.24 19.96
N LYS A 27 -9.64 -14.20 19.64
CA LYS A 27 -9.51 -15.06 18.45
C LYS A 27 -9.60 -14.26 17.14
N GLN A 28 -10.49 -13.29 17.05
CA GLN A 28 -10.62 -12.40 15.89
C GLN A 28 -9.38 -11.52 15.73
N ILE A 29 -8.86 -10.94 16.82
CA ILE A 29 -7.63 -10.14 16.79
C ILE A 29 -6.45 -10.99 16.30
N GLU A 30 -6.30 -12.20 16.82
CA GLU A 30 -5.24 -13.12 16.37
C GLU A 30 -5.36 -13.46 14.89
N GLY A 31 -6.58 -13.70 14.40
CA GLY A 31 -6.85 -13.91 12.98
C GLY A 31 -6.47 -12.70 12.11
N LEU A 32 -6.75 -11.48 12.57
CA LEU A 32 -6.39 -10.25 11.88
C LEU A 32 -4.87 -10.03 11.86
N LYS A 33 -4.16 -10.30 12.97
CA LYS A 33 -2.69 -10.25 13.02
C LYS A 33 -2.05 -11.18 12.00
N LYS A 34 -2.50 -12.43 11.94
CA LYS A 34 -2.04 -13.43 10.94
C LYS A 34 -2.30 -12.95 9.51
N LYS A 35 -3.46 -12.33 9.26
CA LYS A 35 -3.80 -11.79 7.94
C LYS A 35 -2.85 -10.65 7.52
N ILE A 36 -2.47 -9.76 8.44
CA ILE A 36 -1.49 -8.70 8.18
C ILE A 36 -0.15 -9.31 7.77
N VAL A 37 0.36 -10.27 8.55
CA VAL A 37 1.65 -10.95 8.27
C VAL A 37 1.64 -11.60 6.89
N ARG A 38 0.61 -12.41 6.58
CA ARG A 38 0.47 -13.07 5.27
C ARG A 38 0.44 -12.09 4.10
N LYS A 39 -0.12 -10.89 4.29
CA LYS A 39 -0.12 -9.86 3.25
C LYS A 39 1.27 -9.28 2.99
N PHE A 40 2.08 -9.12 4.02
CA PHE A 40 3.49 -8.75 3.84
C PHE A 40 4.27 -9.82 3.09
N ASP A 41 4.06 -11.10 3.41
CA ASP A 41 4.69 -12.21 2.69
C ASP A 41 4.29 -12.21 1.21
N TYR A 42 3.03 -11.97 0.90
CA TYR A 42 2.53 -11.85 -0.46
C TYR A 42 3.14 -10.64 -1.20
N PHE A 43 3.19 -9.47 -0.56
CA PHE A 43 3.72 -8.25 -1.18
C PHE A 43 5.23 -8.29 -1.40
N SER A 44 5.96 -8.96 -0.53
CA SER A 44 7.42 -9.09 -0.62
C SER A 44 7.89 -10.29 -1.45
N ASN A 45 6.98 -10.99 -2.13
CA ASN A 45 7.33 -12.15 -2.95
C ASN A 45 8.18 -11.72 -4.16
N GLU A 46 9.44 -12.15 -4.15
CA GLU A 46 10.45 -11.84 -5.19
C GLU A 46 10.04 -12.38 -6.57
N ASP A 47 9.39 -13.55 -6.61
CA ASP A 47 8.96 -14.19 -7.87
C ASP A 47 7.90 -13.38 -8.63
N LYS A 48 7.23 -12.44 -7.95
CA LYS A 48 6.19 -11.59 -8.52
C LYS A 48 6.69 -10.22 -8.95
N ARG A 49 7.97 -9.93 -8.71
CA ARG A 49 8.55 -8.64 -9.00
C ARG A 49 8.81 -8.45 -10.49
N VAL A 50 8.47 -7.29 -10.98
CA VAL A 50 8.86 -6.79 -12.29
C VAL A 50 9.85 -5.66 -12.10
N MET A 51 11.00 -5.75 -12.74
CA MET A 51 12.08 -4.76 -12.59
C MET A 51 11.98 -3.63 -13.61
N ASN A 52 11.44 -3.93 -14.77
CA ASN A 52 11.37 -2.99 -15.88
C ASN A 52 10.05 -3.23 -16.65
N LEU A 53 9.32 -2.16 -16.95
CA LEU A 53 8.10 -2.25 -17.72
C LEU A 53 8.35 -2.71 -19.15
N PHE A 54 9.51 -2.36 -19.73
CA PHE A 54 9.91 -2.82 -21.05
C PHE A 54 10.07 -4.34 -21.08
N ASP A 55 10.75 -4.93 -20.09
CA ASP A 55 10.93 -6.39 -19.97
C ASP A 55 9.57 -7.09 -19.81
N TYR A 56 8.64 -6.44 -19.10
CA TYR A 56 7.27 -6.93 -18.97
C TYR A 56 6.54 -7.01 -20.31
N TYR A 57 6.61 -5.95 -21.13
CA TYR A 57 5.94 -5.90 -22.44
C TYR A 57 6.59 -6.79 -23.49
N THR A 58 7.91 -6.97 -23.43
CA THR A 58 8.64 -7.85 -24.36
C THR A 58 8.59 -9.32 -23.95
N GLY A 59 8.10 -9.63 -22.76
CA GLY A 59 8.11 -10.97 -22.18
C GLY A 59 9.49 -11.41 -21.66
N GLU A 60 10.48 -10.53 -21.68
CA GLU A 60 11.82 -10.76 -21.15
C GLU A 60 11.90 -10.45 -19.66
N LEU A 61 11.10 -11.15 -18.85
CA LEU A 61 11.07 -10.96 -17.40
C LEU A 61 12.37 -11.46 -16.77
N ASN A 62 13.27 -10.54 -16.48
CA ASN A 62 14.43 -10.82 -15.65
C ASN A 62 14.06 -10.78 -14.18
N LYS A 63 14.02 -11.93 -13.55
CA LYS A 63 13.89 -12.05 -12.09
C LYS A 63 15.20 -11.61 -11.45
N ASN A 64 15.31 -10.35 -11.07
CA ASN A 64 16.45 -9.89 -10.28
C ASN A 64 16.30 -10.37 -8.84
N GLU A 65 17.42 -10.79 -8.26
CA GLU A 65 17.50 -11.10 -6.83
C GLU A 65 17.24 -9.84 -6.00
N GLY A 66 16.18 -9.82 -5.21
CA GLY A 66 15.88 -8.71 -4.32
C GLY A 66 14.46 -8.71 -3.76
N MET A 67 14.27 -8.02 -2.65
CA MET A 67 12.95 -7.88 -2.04
C MET A 67 12.03 -7.00 -2.88
N ASN A 68 10.76 -7.40 -2.95
CA ASN A 68 9.76 -6.72 -3.75
C ASN A 68 9.01 -5.60 -3.00
N LEU A 69 9.46 -5.19 -1.85
CA LEU A 69 8.77 -4.22 -1.01
C LEU A 69 9.53 -2.89 -0.97
N VAL A 70 8.96 -1.85 -1.58
CA VAL A 70 9.44 -0.46 -1.51
C VAL A 70 8.83 0.22 -0.29
N ILE A 71 9.64 0.94 0.47
CA ILE A 71 9.24 1.61 1.70
C ILE A 71 9.22 3.14 1.54
N GLU A 72 8.88 3.87 2.60
CA GLU A 72 8.54 5.31 2.58
C GLU A 72 9.60 6.23 1.97
N ASP A 73 10.87 5.86 2.02
CA ASP A 73 11.99 6.62 1.45
C ASP A 73 12.29 6.25 -0.01
N GLY A 74 11.61 5.22 -0.53
CA GLY A 74 11.79 4.71 -1.88
C GLY A 74 12.86 3.64 -1.99
N SER A 75 13.41 3.15 -0.88
CA SER A 75 14.33 2.02 -0.87
C SER A 75 13.58 0.67 -0.81
N TYR A 76 14.26 -0.39 -1.23
CA TYR A 76 13.77 -1.75 -1.06
C TYR A 76 14.08 -2.25 0.34
N ALA A 77 13.06 -2.81 0.99
CA ALA A 77 13.20 -3.38 2.32
C ALA A 77 14.04 -4.68 2.29
N THR A 78 14.99 -4.81 3.19
CA THR A 78 15.68 -6.08 3.45
C THR A 78 14.75 -7.09 4.14
N LYS A 79 15.13 -8.37 4.14
CA LYS A 79 14.38 -9.42 4.87
C LYS A 79 14.18 -9.04 6.35
N GLU A 80 15.23 -8.52 6.98
CA GLU A 80 15.16 -8.07 8.38
C GLU A 80 14.18 -6.90 8.57
N GLU A 81 14.20 -5.92 7.66
CA GLU A 81 13.27 -4.79 7.72
C GLU A 81 11.83 -5.23 7.49
N ILE A 82 11.56 -6.18 6.60
CA ILE A 82 10.23 -6.76 6.39
C ILE A 82 9.70 -7.38 7.69
N GLU A 83 10.51 -8.16 8.39
CA GLU A 83 10.11 -8.76 9.67
C GLU A 83 9.84 -7.70 10.76
N LYS A 84 10.67 -6.66 10.83
CA LYS A 84 10.44 -5.52 11.71
C LYS A 84 9.13 -4.79 11.34
N ARG A 85 8.85 -4.61 10.05
CA ARG A 85 7.64 -3.93 9.57
C ARG A 85 6.38 -4.74 9.86
N LYS A 86 6.40 -6.06 9.70
CA LYS A 86 5.27 -6.94 10.10
C LYS A 86 4.85 -6.66 11.55
N LYS A 87 5.82 -6.67 12.47
CA LYS A 87 5.60 -6.40 13.90
C LYS A 87 5.07 -4.98 14.14
N ARG A 88 5.65 -3.98 13.48
CA ARG A 88 5.22 -2.56 13.61
C ARG A 88 3.79 -2.37 13.09
N PHE A 89 3.43 -2.91 11.91
CA PHE A 89 2.08 -2.78 11.36
C PHE A 89 1.04 -3.45 12.25
N VAL A 90 1.33 -4.62 12.81
CA VAL A 90 0.46 -5.27 13.80
C VAL A 90 0.25 -4.37 15.02
N LYS A 91 1.31 -3.75 15.55
CA LYS A 91 1.23 -2.81 16.68
C LYS A 91 0.41 -1.56 16.32
N TYR A 92 0.63 -0.96 15.16
CA TYR A 92 -0.12 0.23 14.74
C TYR A 92 -1.60 -0.08 14.52
N ALA A 93 -1.93 -1.30 14.04
CA ALA A 93 -3.30 -1.75 13.83
C ALA A 93 -4.12 -1.88 15.13
N GLU A 94 -3.50 -1.81 16.29
CA GLU A 94 -4.23 -1.72 17.57
C GLU A 94 -5.08 -0.44 17.61
N ASN A 95 -4.60 0.67 17.07
CA ASN A 95 -5.23 1.98 17.18
C ASN A 95 -5.61 2.61 15.84
N SER A 96 -5.02 2.19 14.74
CA SER A 96 -5.24 2.73 13.41
C SER A 96 -5.88 1.71 12.47
N ASN A 97 -6.72 2.19 11.56
CA ASN A 97 -7.16 1.36 10.45
C ASN A 97 -5.96 1.04 9.55
N LEU A 98 -5.93 -0.18 9.03
CA LEU A 98 -4.99 -0.59 7.98
C LEU A 98 -5.71 -0.56 6.64
N TRP A 99 -5.19 0.22 5.70
CA TRP A 99 -5.66 0.23 4.31
C TRP A 99 -4.75 -0.62 3.43
N GLN A 100 -5.37 -1.31 2.50
CA GLN A 100 -4.72 -2.15 1.49
C GLN A 100 -5.36 -1.85 0.15
N CYS A 101 -4.60 -1.24 -0.73
CA CYS A 101 -5.07 -0.80 -2.03
C CYS A 101 -4.35 -1.55 -3.15
N VAL A 102 -5.02 -1.65 -4.27
CA VAL A 102 -4.46 -2.13 -5.54
C VAL A 102 -4.64 -1.01 -6.55
N ILE A 103 -3.57 -0.65 -7.23
CA ILE A 103 -3.57 0.26 -8.36
C ILE A 103 -3.24 -0.59 -9.58
N SER A 104 -4.20 -0.81 -10.46
CA SER A 104 -4.01 -1.58 -11.70
C SER A 104 -3.85 -0.62 -12.87
N PHE A 105 -2.85 -0.87 -13.67
CA PHE A 105 -2.52 -0.05 -14.84
C PHE A 105 -2.99 -0.78 -16.10
N ASN A 106 -3.63 -0.05 -17.00
CA ASN A 106 -3.89 -0.57 -18.35
C ASN A 106 -2.56 -0.60 -19.11
N ASN A 107 -2.20 -1.76 -19.66
CA ASN A 107 -0.92 -1.97 -20.32
C ASN A 107 -0.73 -1.05 -21.54
N ASP A 108 -1.81 -0.79 -22.30
CA ASP A 108 -1.77 0.12 -23.47
C ASP A 108 -1.48 1.58 -23.09
N TYR A 109 -1.63 1.92 -21.79
CA TYR A 109 -1.38 3.26 -21.27
C TYR A 109 0.04 3.45 -20.78
N LEU A 110 0.70 2.38 -20.37
CA LEU A 110 2.07 2.46 -19.89
C LEU A 110 3.03 2.61 -21.07
N ASN A 111 4.02 3.47 -20.88
CA ASN A 111 5.05 3.70 -21.89
C ASN A 111 6.21 2.72 -21.64
N GLU A 112 6.65 2.03 -22.67
CA GLU A 112 7.79 1.11 -22.63
C GLU A 112 9.11 1.75 -22.16
N ASN A 113 9.21 3.08 -22.28
CA ASN A 113 10.38 3.85 -21.86
C ASN A 113 10.36 4.22 -20.34
N ILE A 114 9.28 3.92 -19.64
CA ILE A 114 9.18 4.19 -18.20
C ILE A 114 9.77 2.99 -17.46
N SER A 115 10.83 3.22 -16.69
CA SER A 115 11.35 2.20 -15.79
C SER A 115 10.39 1.95 -14.63
N LEU A 116 10.32 0.71 -14.17
CA LEU A 116 9.53 0.36 -13.00
C LEU A 116 9.98 1.13 -11.76
N GLN A 117 11.30 1.32 -11.63
CA GLN A 117 11.88 2.05 -10.52
C GLN A 117 11.43 3.52 -10.48
N GLU A 118 11.35 4.19 -11.63
CA GLU A 118 10.83 5.57 -11.72
C GLU A 118 9.36 5.63 -11.32
N LEU A 119 8.54 4.67 -11.77
CA LEU A 119 7.14 4.59 -11.38
C LEU A 119 6.97 4.32 -9.88
N GLU A 120 7.79 3.45 -9.30
CA GLU A 120 7.83 3.20 -7.86
C GLU A 120 8.18 4.46 -7.07
N GLN A 121 9.21 5.18 -7.50
CA GLN A 121 9.62 6.43 -6.85
C GLN A 121 8.53 7.51 -6.95
N GLU A 122 7.89 7.66 -8.11
CA GLU A 122 6.80 8.63 -8.29
C GLU A 122 5.61 8.29 -7.38
N LEU A 123 5.20 7.01 -7.31
CA LEU A 123 4.12 6.60 -6.43
C LEU A 123 4.45 6.84 -4.95
N ILE A 124 5.62 6.42 -4.49
CA ILE A 124 6.02 6.53 -3.08
C ILE A 124 6.26 7.99 -2.66
N LYS A 125 6.95 8.77 -3.49
CA LYS A 125 7.40 10.11 -3.10
C LYS A 125 6.39 11.21 -3.38
N ASN A 126 5.57 11.06 -4.40
CA ASN A 126 4.68 12.11 -4.86
C ASN A 126 3.20 11.73 -4.77
N VAL A 127 2.78 10.61 -5.35
CA VAL A 127 1.36 10.24 -5.46
C VAL A 127 0.77 9.89 -4.09
N LEU A 128 1.37 8.95 -3.36
CA LEU A 128 0.87 8.53 -2.05
C LEU A 128 0.85 9.67 -1.01
N PRO A 129 1.88 10.52 -0.89
CA PRO A 129 1.80 11.69 0.00
C PRO A 129 0.70 12.69 -0.34
N ARG A 130 0.39 12.90 -1.64
CA ARG A 130 -0.74 13.74 -2.06
C ARG A 130 -2.08 13.08 -1.71
N PHE A 131 -2.19 11.78 -1.95
CA PHE A 131 -3.35 10.99 -1.58
C PHE A 131 -3.61 11.03 -0.06
N PHE A 132 -2.58 10.89 0.77
CA PHE A 132 -2.73 11.00 2.23
C PHE A 132 -3.25 12.38 2.66
N ARG A 133 -2.81 13.45 2.02
CA ARG A 133 -3.35 14.81 2.30
C ARG A 133 -4.83 14.92 1.92
N LYS A 134 -5.23 14.37 0.76
CA LYS A 134 -6.65 14.32 0.36
C LYS A 134 -7.50 13.53 1.37
N MET A 135 -6.96 12.46 1.94
CA MET A 135 -7.60 11.71 3.01
C MET A 135 -7.72 12.47 4.34
N GLY A 136 -7.16 13.67 4.47
CA GLY A 136 -7.17 14.49 5.68
C GLY A 136 -6.06 14.19 6.68
N PHE A 137 -5.00 13.48 6.28
CA PHE A 137 -3.82 13.28 7.13
C PHE A 137 -2.91 14.51 7.09
N LYS A 138 -2.41 14.90 8.26
CA LYS A 138 -1.59 16.10 8.43
C LYS A 138 -0.20 15.96 7.83
N ASP A 139 0.47 14.84 8.08
CA ASP A 139 1.88 14.67 7.74
C ASP A 139 2.21 13.22 7.37
N LYS A 140 2.82 13.03 6.20
CA LYS A 140 3.26 11.71 5.72
C LYS A 140 4.26 11.02 6.66
N LYS A 141 5.05 11.76 7.45
CA LYS A 141 6.02 11.17 8.40
C LYS A 141 5.37 10.33 9.49
N TYR A 142 4.07 10.56 9.75
CA TYR A 142 3.27 9.78 10.71
C TYR A 142 2.52 8.61 10.06
N MET A 143 2.74 8.39 8.76
CA MET A 143 2.26 7.22 8.05
C MET A 143 3.38 6.17 7.92
N ALA A 144 3.04 4.90 8.06
CA ALA A 144 3.83 3.81 7.56
C ALA A 144 3.16 3.29 6.29
N TYR A 145 3.90 3.14 5.20
CA TYR A 145 3.36 2.65 3.95
C TYR A 145 4.39 1.88 3.13
N ASN A 146 3.91 0.98 2.31
CA ASN A 146 4.71 0.15 1.43
C ASN A 146 4.04 0.04 0.07
N LEU A 147 4.85 -0.23 -0.93
CA LEU A 147 4.46 -0.47 -2.31
C LEU A 147 5.17 -1.72 -2.82
N SER A 148 4.49 -2.54 -3.63
CA SER A 148 5.12 -3.59 -4.43
C SER A 148 4.37 -3.74 -5.75
N PHE A 149 5.10 -4.00 -6.83
CA PHE A 149 4.52 -4.31 -8.13
C PHE A 149 4.45 -5.81 -8.35
N HIS A 150 3.36 -6.24 -8.96
CA HIS A 150 3.11 -7.64 -9.32
C HIS A 150 2.57 -7.76 -10.74
N THR A 151 2.84 -8.90 -11.37
CA THR A 151 2.36 -9.28 -12.70
C THR A 151 1.70 -10.65 -12.71
N ASP A 152 1.16 -11.09 -11.58
CA ASP A 152 0.45 -12.37 -11.48
C ASP A 152 -0.97 -12.32 -12.07
N THR A 153 -1.30 -11.24 -12.76
CA THR A 153 -2.52 -11.03 -13.57
C THR A 153 -2.15 -10.42 -14.91
N ASP A 154 -3.12 -10.31 -15.82
CA ASP A 154 -2.90 -9.77 -17.18
C ASP A 154 -2.40 -8.33 -17.23
N ASN A 155 -2.55 -7.57 -16.14
CA ASN A 155 -2.13 -6.19 -16.06
C ASN A 155 -1.11 -5.98 -14.93
N LEU A 156 -0.16 -5.07 -15.16
CA LEU A 156 0.71 -4.60 -14.09
C LEU A 156 -0.13 -3.96 -12.98
N HIS A 157 0.12 -4.32 -11.74
CA HIS A 157 -0.56 -3.71 -10.60
C HIS A 157 0.35 -3.49 -9.41
N ALA A 158 0.10 -2.39 -8.72
CA ALA A 158 0.80 -2.03 -7.50
C ALA A 158 -0.06 -2.37 -6.28
N HIS A 159 0.48 -3.15 -5.37
CA HIS A 159 -0.07 -3.34 -4.04
C HIS A 159 0.46 -2.27 -3.10
N VAL A 160 -0.43 -1.55 -2.44
CA VAL A 160 -0.10 -0.51 -1.47
C VAL A 160 -0.73 -0.86 -0.14
N SER A 161 0.05 -0.81 0.93
CA SER A 161 -0.49 -0.85 2.29
C SER A 161 -0.04 0.36 3.08
N PHE A 162 -0.93 0.95 3.87
CA PHE A 162 -0.60 2.09 4.71
C PHE A 162 -1.40 2.14 6.00
N ILE A 163 -0.81 2.75 7.03
CA ILE A 163 -1.34 2.82 8.39
C ILE A 163 -0.76 4.02 9.12
N GLU A 164 -1.51 4.61 10.05
CA GLU A 164 -1.00 5.69 10.91
C GLU A 164 -0.11 5.12 12.02
N LYS A 165 1.10 5.66 12.16
CA LYS A 165 2.02 5.35 13.29
C LYS A 165 1.55 5.98 14.61
N LYS A 166 0.84 7.11 14.51
CA LYS A 166 0.25 7.88 15.62
C LYS A 166 -0.89 8.75 15.10
N PRO A 167 -1.71 9.38 15.97
CA PRO A 167 -2.79 10.28 15.54
C PRO A 167 -2.32 11.29 14.50
N ASN A 168 -2.93 11.27 13.33
CA ASN A 168 -2.49 12.06 12.17
C ASN A 168 -3.65 12.67 11.36
N TYR A 169 -4.87 12.22 11.62
CA TYR A 169 -6.07 12.74 10.96
C TYR A 169 -6.56 14.02 11.63
N ILE A 170 -6.83 15.06 10.83
CA ILE A 170 -7.29 16.36 11.32
C ILE A 170 -8.81 16.31 11.52
N LEU A 171 -9.26 16.51 12.75
CA LEU A 171 -10.68 16.67 13.08
C LEU A 171 -11.17 18.10 12.81
N SER A 172 -12.50 18.29 12.74
CA SER A 172 -13.13 19.61 12.55
C SER A 172 -12.72 20.68 13.58
N ASN A 173 -12.32 20.26 14.78
CA ASN A 173 -11.80 21.12 15.84
C ASN A 173 -10.26 21.27 15.81
N ASN A 174 -9.61 20.95 14.70
CA ASN A 174 -8.16 20.98 14.48
C ASN A 174 -7.32 20.05 15.40
N LYS A 175 -7.95 19.19 16.18
CA LYS A 175 -7.22 18.18 16.97
C LYS A 175 -6.84 16.99 16.08
N LEU A 176 -5.73 16.34 16.43
CA LEU A 176 -5.30 15.12 15.76
C LEU A 176 -5.90 13.89 16.43
N ALA A 177 -6.40 12.97 15.62
CA ALA A 177 -6.89 11.67 16.04
C ALA A 177 -6.45 10.60 15.05
N TYR A 178 -6.66 9.33 15.36
CA TYR A 178 -6.64 8.27 14.35
C TYR A 178 -7.89 8.37 13.46
N ARG A 179 -7.72 8.27 12.15
CA ARG A 179 -8.85 8.24 11.22
C ARG A 179 -9.70 6.99 11.46
N ARG A 180 -10.94 7.19 11.91
CA ARG A 180 -11.90 6.10 12.16
C ARG A 180 -12.68 5.69 10.93
N LYS A 181 -12.93 6.63 10.00
CA LYS A 181 -13.57 6.35 8.72
C LYS A 181 -12.64 5.53 7.84
N GLY A 182 -12.99 4.29 7.58
CA GLY A 182 -12.19 3.39 6.75
C GLY A 182 -12.49 3.54 5.27
N LYS A 183 -13.80 3.66 4.89
CA LYS A 183 -14.21 3.80 3.49
C LYS A 183 -13.73 5.13 2.92
N LEU A 184 -13.13 5.08 1.74
CA LEU A 184 -12.74 6.26 0.96
C LEU A 184 -13.94 6.83 0.22
N THR A 185 -13.98 8.15 0.07
CA THR A 185 -14.93 8.83 -0.81
C THR A 185 -14.31 9.01 -2.20
N GLN A 186 -15.15 9.31 -3.18
CA GLN A 186 -14.69 9.54 -4.54
C GLN A 186 -13.81 10.80 -4.66
N GLU A 187 -14.02 11.80 -3.80
CA GLU A 187 -13.21 13.00 -3.71
C GLU A 187 -11.81 12.77 -3.12
N GLU A 188 -11.66 11.71 -2.32
CA GLU A 188 -10.38 11.32 -1.71
C GLU A 188 -9.51 10.48 -2.66
N ILE A 189 -10.08 9.93 -3.71
CA ILE A 189 -9.40 9.16 -4.76
C ILE A 189 -9.09 10.07 -5.94
#